data_7136f99ff7665226277d74319a647ef3
#
_entry.id   7136f99ff7665226277d74319a647ef3
#
_cell.length_a   1.000
_cell.length_b   1.000
_cell.length_c   1.000
_cell.angle_alpha   90.00
_cell.angle_beta   90.00
_cell.angle_gamma   90.00
#
_symmetry.space_group_name_H-M   'P 1'
#
loop_
_entity.id
_entity.type
_entity.pdbx_description
1 polymer ?
#
loop_
_entity_poly.entity_id
_entity_poly.type
_entity_poly.pdbx_seq_one_letter_code
_entity_poly.pdbx_strand_id
1 'polypeptide(L)'
;PIDNIARVNDGVNEFDTNETHNPTPTEPKKEVFKGGTTTKIDGKLVQPEEELTYEITYKNTTGKDVNATITDKIPAHTTFVSAENGGTETGGTVTWNVAVPKGESKTVKFTVKVDKDVNGEPIDNIARVNDGVNDYDTNETHNPTPTEPKKEVFKGGTTTNIDGKRVDPGQELTYAITYKNTTGNDVNATITDKIPAI
;
A
#
# COMPACT_ATOMS: atom_id res chain seq x y z
N PRO A 1 11.75 -24.76 -0.21
CA PRO A 1 12.52 -25.80 0.51
C PRO A 1 13.78 -26.16 -0.25
N ILE A 2 14.75 -26.69 0.47
CA ILE A 2 15.96 -27.27 -0.11
C ILE A 2 15.88 -28.77 0.15
N ASP A 3 15.69 -29.50 -0.93
CA ASP A 3 15.54 -30.96 -0.90
C ASP A 3 16.81 -31.59 -1.48
N ASN A 4 17.31 -32.66 -0.86
CA ASN A 4 18.53 -33.31 -1.32
C ASN A 4 18.46 -34.84 -1.13
N ILE A 5 18.81 -35.55 -2.20
CA ILE A 5 19.00 -37.00 -2.25
C ILE A 5 20.41 -37.28 -2.74
N ALA A 6 21.11 -38.21 -2.10
CA ALA A 6 22.38 -38.72 -2.60
C ALA A 6 22.17 -40.13 -3.21
N ARG A 7 23.01 -40.48 -4.17
CA ARG A 7 23.06 -41.81 -4.75
C ARG A 7 24.39 -42.47 -4.42
N VAL A 8 24.31 -43.75 -4.01
CA VAL A 8 25.48 -44.62 -3.75
C VAL A 8 25.51 -45.71 -4.80
N ASN A 9 26.66 -45.89 -5.46
CA ASN A 9 26.93 -47.06 -6.31
C ASN A 9 28.10 -47.80 -5.70
N ASP A 10 27.91 -49.09 -5.37
CA ASP A 10 28.92 -49.94 -4.76
C ASP A 10 29.67 -50.84 -5.76
N GLY A 11 29.44 -50.58 -7.08
CA GLY A 11 29.98 -51.37 -8.17
C GLY A 11 29.15 -52.58 -8.58
N VAL A 12 28.09 -52.88 -7.83
CA VAL A 12 27.11 -53.96 -8.06
C VAL A 12 25.70 -53.39 -8.14
N ASN A 13 25.36 -52.53 -7.21
CA ASN A 13 24.03 -51.94 -7.06
C ASN A 13 24.07 -50.42 -6.92
N GLU A 14 22.97 -49.77 -7.28
CA GLU A 14 22.73 -48.35 -7.07
C GLU A 14 21.60 -48.17 -6.03
N PHE A 15 21.82 -47.27 -5.07
CA PHE A 15 20.88 -46.97 -4.01
C PHE A 15 20.72 -45.46 -3.91
N ASP A 16 19.49 -44.96 -3.81
CA ASP A 16 19.21 -43.62 -3.36
C ASP A 16 19.11 -43.57 -1.84
N THR A 17 19.62 -42.53 -1.20
CA THR A 17 19.43 -42.28 0.22
C THR A 17 17.99 -41.83 0.47
N ASN A 18 17.61 -41.70 1.74
CA ASN A 18 16.43 -40.88 2.07
C ASN A 18 16.63 -39.43 1.59
N GLU A 19 15.53 -38.81 1.26
CA GLU A 19 15.50 -37.37 0.98
C GLU A 19 15.62 -36.57 2.28
N THR A 20 16.44 -35.50 2.24
CA THR A 20 16.46 -34.49 3.29
C THR A 20 15.67 -33.28 2.83
N HIS A 21 14.88 -32.68 3.72
CA HIS A 21 13.99 -31.57 3.40
C HIS A 21 14.21 -30.42 4.38
N ASN A 22 14.69 -29.29 3.87
CA ASN A 22 14.90 -28.08 4.66
C ASN A 22 13.94 -26.98 4.20
N PRO A 23 12.94 -26.59 5.01
CA PRO A 23 12.09 -25.47 4.66
C PRO A 23 12.90 -24.16 4.62
N THR A 24 12.63 -23.34 3.61
CA THR A 24 13.16 -21.98 3.53
C THR A 24 12.15 -21.00 4.11
N PRO A 25 12.59 -19.85 4.67
CA PRO A 25 11.69 -18.80 5.09
C PRO A 25 10.75 -18.38 3.98
N THR A 26 9.51 -18.06 4.32
CA THR A 26 8.52 -17.47 3.42
C THR A 26 8.27 -16.05 3.91
N GLU A 27 8.47 -15.07 3.05
CA GLU A 27 8.17 -13.68 3.37
C GLU A 27 6.68 -13.51 3.67
N PRO A 28 6.32 -12.73 4.70
CA PRO A 28 4.93 -12.39 4.98
C PRO A 28 4.34 -11.62 3.80
N LYS A 29 3.06 -11.82 3.55
CA LYS A 29 2.34 -11.15 2.46
C LYS A 29 1.39 -10.10 2.99
N LYS A 30 1.38 -8.93 2.34
CA LYS A 30 0.42 -7.87 2.56
C LYS A 30 -0.46 -7.68 1.34
N GLU A 31 -1.75 -7.52 1.58
CA GLU A 31 -2.76 -7.23 0.55
C GLU A 31 -3.63 -6.07 1.02
N VAL A 32 -4.16 -5.29 0.06
CA VAL A 32 -5.11 -4.21 0.33
C VAL A 32 -6.41 -4.43 -0.43
N PHE A 33 -7.51 -4.23 0.28
CA PHE A 33 -8.87 -4.44 -0.22
C PHE A 33 -9.69 -3.16 -0.05
N LYS A 34 -10.67 -2.99 -0.93
CA LYS A 34 -11.72 -2.00 -0.71
C LYS A 34 -12.46 -2.32 0.59
N GLY A 35 -12.64 -1.35 1.47
CA GLY A 35 -13.22 -1.52 2.80
C GLY A 35 -14.53 -2.28 2.79
N GLY A 36 -14.67 -3.23 3.71
CA GLY A 36 -15.85 -4.09 3.82
C GLY A 36 -16.07 -5.08 2.67
N THR A 37 -15.07 -5.28 1.77
CA THR A 37 -15.19 -6.19 0.63
C THR A 37 -13.98 -7.11 0.50
N THR A 38 -14.03 -8.05 -0.45
CA THR A 38 -12.89 -8.92 -0.83
C THR A 38 -12.22 -8.46 -2.14
N THR A 39 -12.53 -7.26 -2.61
CA THR A 39 -11.97 -6.72 -3.85
C THR A 39 -10.57 -6.17 -3.61
N LYS A 40 -9.56 -6.80 -4.21
CA LYS A 40 -8.17 -6.33 -4.15
C LYS A 40 -7.99 -5.05 -4.97
N ILE A 41 -7.32 -4.08 -4.37
CA ILE A 41 -7.16 -2.74 -4.94
C ILE A 41 -5.72 -2.23 -4.96
N ASP A 42 -4.73 -3.11 -4.74
CA ASP A 42 -3.32 -2.73 -4.90
C ASP A 42 -3.05 -2.17 -6.31
N GLY A 43 -2.35 -1.06 -6.40
CA GLY A 43 -2.13 -0.32 -7.64
C GLY A 43 -3.35 0.42 -8.19
N LYS A 44 -4.50 0.39 -7.52
CA LYS A 44 -5.73 1.08 -7.97
C LYS A 44 -5.87 2.45 -7.32
N LEU A 45 -6.45 3.38 -8.10
CA LEU A 45 -6.85 4.69 -7.58
C LEU A 45 -7.86 4.52 -6.45
N VAL A 46 -7.62 5.19 -5.33
CA VAL A 46 -8.55 5.29 -4.20
C VAL A 46 -9.01 6.72 -4.02
N GLN A 47 -10.24 6.91 -3.55
CA GLN A 47 -10.86 8.23 -3.41
C GLN A 47 -10.73 8.76 -1.97
N PRO A 48 -10.74 10.09 -1.77
CA PRO A 48 -10.92 10.66 -0.44
C PRO A 48 -12.13 10.04 0.27
N GLU A 49 -12.02 9.82 1.57
CA GLU A 49 -13.04 9.21 2.42
C GLU A 49 -13.32 7.70 2.14
N GLU A 50 -12.63 7.05 1.20
CA GLU A 50 -12.74 5.62 0.95
C GLU A 50 -12.05 4.81 2.07
N GLU A 51 -12.65 3.71 2.49
CA GLU A 51 -12.03 2.79 3.44
C GLU A 51 -11.18 1.74 2.73
N LEU A 52 -10.00 1.49 3.29
CA LEU A 52 -9.04 0.48 2.85
C LEU A 52 -8.84 -0.53 3.97
N THR A 53 -8.97 -1.83 3.66
CA THR A 53 -8.67 -2.91 4.61
C THR A 53 -7.38 -3.60 4.19
N TYR A 54 -6.39 -3.60 5.08
CA TYR A 54 -5.12 -4.32 4.92
C TYR A 54 -5.20 -5.68 5.58
N GLU A 55 -4.71 -6.70 4.88
CA GLU A 55 -4.52 -8.06 5.40
C GLU A 55 -3.04 -8.40 5.38
N ILE A 56 -2.49 -8.84 6.51
CA ILE A 56 -1.12 -9.32 6.64
C ILE A 56 -1.17 -10.81 6.98
N THR A 57 -0.58 -11.64 6.12
CA THR A 57 -0.49 -13.09 6.31
C THR A 57 0.95 -13.50 6.55
N TYR A 58 1.21 -14.14 7.70
CA TYR A 58 2.48 -14.74 8.05
C TYR A 58 2.35 -16.26 8.10
N LYS A 59 3.32 -16.98 7.52
CA LYS A 59 3.46 -18.43 7.59
C LYS A 59 4.67 -18.80 8.44
N ASN A 60 4.44 -19.59 9.49
CA ASN A 60 5.53 -20.07 10.35
C ASN A 60 6.30 -21.21 9.67
N THR A 61 7.51 -20.93 9.23
CA THR A 61 8.46 -21.90 8.65
C THR A 61 9.65 -22.20 9.56
N THR A 62 9.63 -21.76 10.83
CA THR A 62 10.76 -21.91 11.78
C THR A 62 10.97 -23.36 12.27
N GLY A 63 10.06 -24.26 11.98
CA GLY A 63 10.13 -25.66 12.43
C GLY A 63 9.60 -25.91 13.85
N LYS A 64 9.16 -24.88 14.57
CA LYS A 64 8.56 -24.92 15.92
C LYS A 64 7.40 -23.94 16.03
N ASP A 65 6.57 -24.06 17.07
CA ASP A 65 5.57 -23.04 17.38
C ASP A 65 6.23 -21.73 17.77
N VAL A 66 5.67 -20.61 17.32
CA VAL A 66 6.16 -19.26 17.62
C VAL A 66 5.04 -18.34 18.10
N ASN A 67 5.42 -17.31 18.87
CA ASN A 67 4.60 -16.14 19.09
C ASN A 67 5.16 -15.02 18.20
N ALA A 68 4.42 -14.67 17.16
CA ALA A 68 4.82 -13.61 16.22
C ALA A 68 4.22 -12.27 16.65
N THR A 69 5.05 -11.23 16.60
CA THR A 69 4.61 -9.84 16.72
C THR A 69 4.53 -9.26 15.31
N ILE A 70 3.34 -8.82 14.92
CA ILE A 70 3.07 -8.14 13.64
C ILE A 70 2.83 -6.68 13.94
N THR A 71 3.52 -5.79 13.26
CA THR A 71 3.36 -4.34 13.39
C THR A 71 3.12 -3.70 12.04
N ASP A 72 2.24 -2.72 12.01
CA ASP A 72 1.91 -1.95 10.81
C ASP A 72 1.70 -0.49 11.18
N LYS A 73 2.45 0.41 10.55
CA LYS A 73 2.21 1.85 10.72
C LYS A 73 0.97 2.25 9.95
N ILE A 74 0.14 3.07 10.55
CA ILE A 74 -0.96 3.71 9.82
C ILE A 74 -0.34 4.49 8.65
N PRO A 75 -0.74 4.20 7.39
CA PRO A 75 -0.21 4.90 6.23
C PRO A 75 -0.42 6.40 6.33
N ALA A 76 0.52 7.18 5.80
CA ALA A 76 0.31 8.61 5.63
C ALA A 76 -0.98 8.88 4.84
N HIS A 77 -1.62 10.02 5.07
CA HIS A 77 -2.86 10.43 4.41
C HIS A 77 -4.05 9.50 4.67
N THR A 78 -4.01 8.79 5.81
CA THR A 78 -5.13 7.95 6.28
C THR A 78 -5.35 8.08 7.78
N THR A 79 -6.58 7.82 8.19
CA THR A 79 -7.00 7.78 9.59
C THR A 79 -7.39 6.35 9.96
N PHE A 80 -6.93 5.85 11.11
CA PHE A 80 -7.30 4.52 11.63
C PHE A 80 -8.80 4.41 11.89
N VAL A 81 -9.39 3.28 11.50
CA VAL A 81 -10.81 2.96 11.74
C VAL A 81 -10.94 1.81 12.73
N SER A 82 -10.32 0.67 12.44
CA SER A 82 -10.44 -0.53 13.29
C SER A 82 -9.33 -1.52 13.04
N ALA A 83 -9.09 -2.42 13.99
CA ALA A 83 -8.27 -3.60 13.80
C ALA A 83 -9.01 -4.86 14.27
N GLU A 84 -8.82 -5.95 13.55
CA GLU A 84 -9.36 -7.27 13.88
C GLU A 84 -8.28 -8.17 14.47
N ASN A 85 -8.67 -9.39 14.87
CA ASN A 85 -7.75 -10.44 15.34
C ASN A 85 -6.90 -10.03 16.56
N GLY A 86 -7.42 -9.15 17.42
CA GLY A 86 -6.72 -8.68 18.63
C GLY A 86 -5.68 -7.59 18.39
N GLY A 87 -5.73 -6.90 17.27
CA GLY A 87 -4.87 -5.77 16.97
C GLY A 87 -5.17 -4.56 17.86
N THR A 88 -4.11 -3.89 18.32
CA THR A 88 -4.19 -2.67 19.14
C THR A 88 -3.44 -1.55 18.46
N GLU A 89 -4.12 -0.42 18.22
CA GLU A 89 -3.49 0.79 17.70
C GLU A 89 -2.92 1.61 18.87
N THR A 90 -1.69 2.06 18.73
CA THR A 90 -1.04 2.97 19.67
C THR A 90 0.00 3.82 18.93
N GLY A 91 -0.17 5.14 19.01
CA GLY A 91 0.81 6.09 18.45
C GLY A 91 1.04 5.95 16.94
N GLY A 92 -0.01 5.68 16.18
CA GLY A 92 0.06 5.52 14.73
C GLY A 92 0.57 4.15 14.27
N THR A 93 0.58 3.15 15.15
CA THR A 93 1.01 1.78 14.80
C THR A 93 0.01 0.77 15.34
N VAL A 94 -0.43 -0.16 14.50
CA VAL A 94 -1.22 -1.32 14.90
C VAL A 94 -0.28 -2.48 15.21
N THR A 95 -0.50 -3.14 16.36
CA THR A 95 0.31 -4.27 16.83
C THR A 95 -0.58 -5.47 17.13
N TRP A 96 -0.16 -6.63 16.67
CA TRP A 96 -0.75 -7.93 16.99
C TRP A 96 0.31 -8.84 17.61
N ASN A 97 -0.08 -9.62 18.63
CA ASN A 97 0.73 -10.72 19.15
C ASN A 97 -0.05 -12.01 18.93
N VAL A 98 0.43 -12.87 18.03
CA VAL A 98 -0.29 -14.05 17.57
C VAL A 98 0.53 -15.31 17.75
N ALA A 99 -0.08 -16.35 18.34
CA ALA A 99 0.49 -17.68 18.36
C ALA A 99 0.32 -18.33 16.99
N VAL A 100 1.42 -18.79 16.39
CA VAL A 100 1.44 -19.44 15.08
C VAL A 100 2.09 -20.80 15.21
N PRO A 101 1.32 -21.91 15.22
CA PRO A 101 1.86 -23.26 15.24
C PRO A 101 2.80 -23.53 14.08
N LYS A 102 3.70 -24.49 14.25
CA LYS A 102 4.63 -24.94 13.21
C LYS A 102 3.90 -25.27 11.91
N GLY A 103 4.33 -24.64 10.80
CA GLY A 103 3.80 -24.88 9.46
C GLY A 103 2.48 -24.17 9.16
N GLU A 104 1.82 -23.57 10.17
CA GLU A 104 0.55 -22.88 10.02
C GLU A 104 0.74 -21.41 9.57
N SER A 105 -0.36 -20.82 9.10
CA SER A 105 -0.43 -19.41 8.75
C SER A 105 -1.42 -18.67 9.64
N LYS A 106 -1.14 -17.39 9.89
CA LYS A 106 -2.08 -16.46 10.53
C LYS A 106 -2.23 -15.20 9.69
N THR A 107 -3.46 -14.70 9.62
CA THR A 107 -3.80 -13.45 8.97
C THR A 107 -4.38 -12.49 9.99
N VAL A 108 -3.91 -11.26 9.97
CA VAL A 108 -4.42 -10.14 10.77
C VAL A 108 -4.89 -9.03 9.84
N LYS A 109 -5.80 -8.18 10.33
CA LYS A 109 -6.42 -7.14 9.51
C LYS A 109 -6.56 -5.84 10.26
N PHE A 110 -6.50 -4.74 9.53
CA PHE A 110 -6.95 -3.42 10.00
C PHE A 110 -7.52 -2.59 8.87
N THR A 111 -8.35 -1.64 9.21
CA THR A 111 -9.01 -0.75 8.28
C THR A 111 -8.62 0.69 8.58
N VAL A 112 -8.35 1.44 7.53
CA VAL A 112 -8.10 2.88 7.56
C VAL A 112 -9.06 3.57 6.60
N LYS A 113 -9.22 4.87 6.78
CA LYS A 113 -10.00 5.75 5.91
C LYS A 113 -9.07 6.78 5.28
N VAL A 114 -9.15 6.95 3.96
CA VAL A 114 -8.38 7.94 3.22
C VAL A 114 -8.81 9.35 3.67
N ASP A 115 -7.85 10.22 3.95
CA ASP A 115 -8.13 11.58 4.39
C ASP A 115 -8.85 12.37 3.29
N LYS A 116 -9.74 13.27 3.69
CA LYS A 116 -10.59 14.05 2.78
C LYS A 116 -9.82 15.04 1.91
N ASP A 117 -8.67 15.48 2.38
CA ASP A 117 -7.82 16.53 1.80
C ASP A 117 -6.58 15.98 1.08
N VAL A 118 -6.52 14.64 0.88
CA VAL A 118 -5.49 14.03 0.05
C VAL A 118 -5.55 14.58 -1.38
N ASN A 119 -4.39 14.93 -1.95
CA ASN A 119 -4.32 15.57 -3.25
C ASN A 119 -3.11 15.10 -4.07
N GLY A 120 -3.17 13.83 -4.50
CA GLY A 120 -2.16 13.20 -5.35
C GLY A 120 -0.99 12.57 -4.60
N GLU A 121 -0.98 12.62 -3.27
CA GLU A 121 -0.05 11.86 -2.45
C GLU A 121 -0.48 10.38 -2.43
N PRO A 122 0.42 9.44 -2.78
CA PRO A 122 0.06 8.02 -2.75
C PRO A 122 -0.09 7.51 -1.31
N ILE A 123 -0.85 6.44 -1.18
CA ILE A 123 -0.96 5.69 0.07
C ILE A 123 -0.12 4.43 -0.07
N ASP A 124 1.06 4.46 0.53
CA ASP A 124 2.02 3.36 0.54
C ASP A 124 2.01 2.71 1.92
N ASN A 125 2.06 1.38 1.95
CA ASN A 125 2.04 0.68 3.22
C ASN A 125 2.84 -0.63 3.20
N ILE A 126 3.65 -0.81 4.25
CA ILE A 126 4.46 -1.99 4.51
C ILE A 126 4.31 -2.40 5.98
N ALA A 127 4.21 -3.68 6.26
CA ALA A 127 4.15 -4.22 7.61
C ALA A 127 5.44 -4.98 7.96
N ARG A 128 5.67 -5.17 9.26
CA ARG A 128 6.79 -5.94 9.78
C ARG A 128 6.30 -7.09 10.66
N VAL A 129 6.96 -8.25 10.54
CA VAL A 129 6.70 -9.43 11.35
C VAL A 129 7.99 -9.86 12.04
N ASN A 130 7.96 -9.98 13.37
CA ASN A 130 9.01 -10.61 14.18
C ASN A 130 8.45 -11.92 14.76
N ASP A 131 9.06 -13.06 14.43
CA ASP A 131 8.63 -14.39 14.91
C ASP A 131 9.45 -14.92 16.09
N GLY A 132 10.28 -14.06 16.68
CA GLY A 132 11.21 -14.40 17.76
C GLY A 132 12.50 -15.09 17.28
N VAL A 133 12.63 -15.33 15.97
CA VAL A 133 13.83 -15.87 15.31
C VAL A 133 14.32 -14.92 14.24
N ASN A 134 13.40 -14.40 13.44
CA ASN A 134 13.66 -13.51 12.30
C ASN A 134 12.73 -12.29 12.31
N ASP A 135 13.20 -11.26 11.65
CA ASP A 135 12.41 -10.08 11.28
C ASP A 135 12.19 -10.07 9.77
N TYR A 136 10.96 -9.82 9.35
CA TYR A 136 10.57 -9.74 7.95
C TYR A 136 9.78 -8.46 7.70
N ASP A 137 10.03 -7.81 6.58
CA ASP A 137 9.10 -6.86 6.01
C ASP A 137 8.17 -7.59 5.02
N THR A 138 6.94 -7.12 4.88
CA THR A 138 6.04 -7.59 3.81
C THR A 138 6.40 -6.94 2.47
N ASN A 139 5.75 -7.37 1.39
CA ASN A 139 5.66 -6.51 0.22
C ASN A 139 4.97 -5.18 0.60
N GLU A 140 5.32 -4.11 -0.11
CA GLU A 140 4.62 -2.83 -0.04
C GLU A 140 3.33 -2.92 -0.88
N THR A 141 2.27 -2.25 -0.42
CA THR A 141 1.07 -1.95 -1.20
C THR A 141 1.07 -0.48 -1.57
N HIS A 142 0.57 -0.15 -2.77
CA HIS A 142 0.60 1.20 -3.34
C HIS A 142 -0.77 1.59 -3.89
N ASN A 143 -1.37 2.66 -3.40
CA ASN A 143 -2.61 3.20 -3.94
C ASN A 143 -2.46 4.68 -4.31
N PRO A 144 -2.52 5.04 -5.61
CA PRO A 144 -2.57 6.43 -6.02
C PRO A 144 -3.87 7.10 -5.58
N THR A 145 -3.82 8.40 -5.34
CA THR A 145 -4.98 9.23 -5.03
C THR A 145 -5.22 10.28 -6.11
N PRO A 146 -6.44 10.83 -6.24
CA PRO A 146 -6.73 11.86 -7.23
C PRO A 146 -5.99 13.16 -6.90
N THR A 147 -5.63 13.89 -7.94
CA THR A 147 -5.08 15.26 -7.85
C THR A 147 -6.13 16.24 -8.29
N GLU A 148 -6.43 17.24 -7.48
CA GLU A 148 -7.32 18.32 -7.88
C GLU A 148 -6.71 19.15 -9.02
N PRO A 149 -7.49 19.51 -10.04
CA PRO A 149 -7.03 20.43 -11.07
C PRO A 149 -6.68 21.80 -10.47
N LYS A 150 -5.60 22.40 -10.95
CA LYS A 150 -5.16 23.72 -10.53
C LYS A 150 -5.46 24.74 -11.60
N LYS A 151 -6.00 25.89 -11.21
CA LYS A 151 -6.15 27.06 -12.08
C LYS A 151 -5.28 28.20 -11.57
N GLU A 152 -4.53 28.84 -12.46
CA GLU A 152 -3.67 29.95 -12.16
C GLU A 152 -3.97 31.12 -13.14
N VAL A 153 -3.70 32.35 -12.71
CA VAL A 153 -3.83 33.53 -13.56
C VAL A 153 -2.51 34.30 -13.60
N PHE A 154 -2.11 34.63 -14.80
CA PHE A 154 -0.88 35.37 -15.09
C PHE A 154 -1.18 36.69 -15.79
N LYS A 155 -0.27 37.66 -15.64
CA LYS A 155 -0.27 38.84 -16.49
C LYS A 155 -0.04 38.42 -17.93
N GLY A 156 -0.89 38.88 -18.85
CA GLY A 156 -0.87 38.45 -20.25
C GLY A 156 0.53 38.49 -20.87
N GLY A 157 0.86 37.41 -21.58
CA GLY A 157 2.17 37.21 -22.21
C GLY A 157 3.36 37.04 -21.28
N THR A 158 3.14 36.81 -19.97
CA THR A 158 4.20 36.64 -18.97
C THR A 158 3.98 35.41 -18.09
N THR A 159 4.98 35.07 -17.27
CA THR A 159 4.89 34.04 -16.23
C THR A 159 4.64 34.61 -14.83
N THR A 160 4.32 35.93 -14.73
CA THR A 160 4.06 36.58 -13.46
C THR A 160 2.66 36.23 -12.96
N ASN A 161 2.58 35.40 -11.91
CA ASN A 161 1.32 35.06 -11.26
C ASN A 161 0.74 36.31 -10.57
N ILE A 162 -0.53 36.59 -10.85
CA ILE A 162 -1.27 37.76 -10.36
C ILE A 162 -2.56 37.36 -9.62
N ASP A 163 -2.68 36.12 -9.20
CA ASP A 163 -3.81 35.71 -8.39
C ASP A 163 -3.93 36.58 -7.11
N GLY A 164 -5.14 37.02 -6.80
CA GLY A 164 -5.41 37.95 -5.69
C GLY A 164 -4.90 39.37 -5.88
N LYS A 165 -4.28 39.72 -7.04
CA LYS A 165 -3.81 41.08 -7.32
C LYS A 165 -4.82 41.87 -8.11
N ARG A 166 -4.80 43.18 -7.91
CA ARG A 166 -5.59 44.12 -8.72
C ARG A 166 -5.12 44.09 -10.17
N VAL A 167 -6.08 44.09 -11.08
CA VAL A 167 -5.87 44.24 -12.54
C VAL A 167 -6.53 45.53 -13.02
N ASP A 168 -5.95 46.16 -14.06
CA ASP A 168 -6.47 47.39 -14.65
C ASP A 168 -7.44 47.06 -15.79
N PRO A 169 -8.42 47.95 -16.07
CA PRO A 169 -9.28 47.78 -17.23
C PRO A 169 -8.47 47.66 -18.54
N GLY A 170 -8.81 46.66 -19.36
CA GLY A 170 -8.09 46.39 -20.61
C GLY A 170 -6.78 45.59 -20.46
N GLN A 171 -6.39 45.22 -19.24
CA GLN A 171 -5.23 44.35 -19.03
C GLN A 171 -5.52 42.95 -19.53
N GLU A 172 -4.60 42.37 -20.30
CA GLU A 172 -4.66 40.97 -20.71
C GLU A 172 -4.31 40.04 -19.55
N LEU A 173 -5.09 38.96 -19.43
CA LEU A 173 -4.90 37.90 -18.45
C LEU A 173 -4.70 36.58 -19.19
N THR A 174 -3.77 35.77 -18.72
CA THR A 174 -3.59 34.39 -19.18
C THR A 174 -3.99 33.45 -18.07
N TYR A 175 -4.96 32.57 -18.30
CA TYR A 175 -5.33 31.51 -17.38
C TYR A 175 -4.64 30.21 -17.79
N ALA A 176 -4.04 29.53 -16.82
CA ALA A 176 -3.51 28.20 -16.99
C ALA A 176 -4.32 27.23 -16.14
N ILE A 177 -4.74 26.12 -16.73
CA ILE A 177 -5.43 25.03 -16.04
C ILE A 177 -4.55 23.79 -16.15
N THR A 178 -4.14 23.25 -15.03
CA THR A 178 -3.34 22.04 -14.96
C THR A 178 -4.18 20.90 -14.42
N TYR A 179 -4.22 19.81 -15.15
CA TYR A 179 -4.82 18.53 -14.74
C TYR A 179 -3.75 17.46 -14.79
N LYS A 180 -3.65 16.63 -13.73
CA LYS A 180 -2.78 15.45 -13.68
C LYS A 180 -3.65 14.20 -13.72
N ASN A 181 -3.43 13.34 -14.69
CA ASN A 181 -4.08 12.04 -14.73
C ASN A 181 -3.45 11.12 -13.67
N THR A 182 -4.22 10.77 -12.65
CA THR A 182 -3.83 9.84 -11.57
C THR A 182 -4.59 8.53 -11.63
N THR A 183 -5.36 8.26 -12.70
CA THR A 183 -6.22 7.08 -12.79
C THR A 183 -5.48 5.78 -13.08
N GLY A 184 -4.20 5.84 -13.44
CA GLY A 184 -3.40 4.70 -13.87
C GLY A 184 -3.73 4.19 -15.29
N ASN A 185 -4.64 4.86 -16.02
CA ASN A 185 -5.02 4.53 -17.39
C ASN A 185 -5.00 5.81 -18.26
N ASP A 186 -4.90 5.66 -19.56
CA ASP A 186 -5.10 6.78 -20.47
C ASP A 186 -6.54 7.28 -20.39
N VAL A 187 -6.70 8.60 -20.30
CA VAL A 187 -8.03 9.24 -20.24
C VAL A 187 -8.13 10.39 -21.22
N ASN A 188 -9.33 10.62 -21.74
CA ASN A 188 -9.68 11.83 -22.48
C ASN A 188 -10.36 12.80 -21.51
N ALA A 189 -9.60 13.81 -21.03
CA ALA A 189 -10.13 14.82 -20.14
C ALA A 189 -10.79 15.95 -20.94
N THR A 190 -12.00 16.36 -20.54
CA THR A 190 -12.66 17.56 -21.06
C THR A 190 -12.45 18.70 -20.06
N ILE A 191 -11.79 19.77 -20.51
CA ILE A 191 -11.57 20.96 -19.69
C ILE A 191 -12.48 22.08 -20.23
N THR A 192 -13.31 22.64 -19.36
CA THR A 192 -14.19 23.76 -19.67
C THR A 192 -13.91 24.92 -18.73
N ASP A 193 -13.81 26.11 -19.27
CA ASP A 193 -13.65 27.35 -18.49
C ASP A 193 -14.66 28.39 -18.96
N LYS A 194 -15.39 28.96 -18.04
CA LYS A 194 -16.35 30.03 -18.36
C LYS A 194 -15.63 31.34 -18.37
N ILE A 195 -15.73 32.05 -19.51
CA ILE A 195 -15.21 33.42 -19.58
C ILE A 195 -15.92 34.30 -18.54
N PRO A 196 -15.17 34.99 -17.67
CA PRO A 196 -15.78 35.85 -16.67
C PRO A 196 -16.65 36.95 -17.33
N ALA A 197 -17.83 37.15 -16.78
CA ALA A 197 -18.65 38.32 -17.18
C ALA A 197 -18.02 39.59 -16.63
N ILE A 198 -18.02 40.65 -17.44
CA ILE A 198 -17.57 41.96 -17.05
C ILE A 198 -18.66 42.69 -16.26
#